data_5dc17f3ac988c5f38c66e4f1d7aaae2d
#
_entry.id   5dc17f3ac988c5f38c66e4f1d7aaae2d
#
_cell.length_a   1.000
_cell.length_b   1.000
_cell.length_c   1.000
_cell.angle_alpha   90.00
_cell.angle_beta   90.00
_cell.angle_gamma   90.00
#
_symmetry.space_group_name_H-M   'P 1'
#
loop_
_entity.id
_entity.type
_entity.pdbx_description
1 polymer ?
#
loop_
_entity_poly.entity_id
_entity_poly.type
_entity_poly.pdbx_seq_one_letter_code
_entity_poly.pdbx_strand_id
1 'polypeptide(L)'
;MEVIVSHGGTDFDGLAAMVACAKLHPQAVMVLVGGQSPGVRRFIAEHKSYLPLYRAEQLKLDNISTLYIVDAQRPQQLGELAWLWERAGTIVTYDHHPPFDQAGPGIRQQVGAVTTLLVEQLRAQEKPVSSFEASLFLLGIYEDTHCLTNLSTTPRDMLAATWLLEQGGRLSQVNQYIDVSLAPQQRDLLGALLGEARLEKVNQRSILVMAASLEQFVSGLGGLTQRLAELEDCDLALSIVKMENQVHLVARSRRSELNLLNIFAPLQVRGHAGAITMTFDRLEPSALFSKVMALLRERLPKVQVAGDIMSAPVKTMPEDTSIAEAHRLMLRYGHMGIPVVNSLQGVIGIASRRDIDKAMGFNLGQTPVRKYMTRNVVTVDVLSP
;
A
#
# COMPACT_ATOMS: atom_id res chain seq x y z
N MET A 1 -13.81 -27.30 26.26
CA MET A 1 -13.37 -25.90 26.50
C MET A 1 -13.41 -25.12 25.22
N GLU A 2 -13.55 -23.81 25.27
CA GLU A 2 -13.45 -22.94 24.10
C GLU A 2 -12.08 -22.27 24.07
N VAL A 3 -11.48 -22.16 22.89
CA VAL A 3 -10.12 -21.67 22.71
C VAL A 3 -10.08 -20.62 21.62
N ILE A 4 -9.33 -19.54 21.85
CA ILE A 4 -9.07 -18.46 20.88
C ILE A 4 -7.59 -18.51 20.50
N VAL A 5 -7.31 -18.53 19.20
CA VAL A 5 -5.95 -18.49 18.64
C VAL A 5 -5.86 -17.46 17.51
N SER A 6 -4.66 -16.94 17.29
CA SER A 6 -4.29 -16.20 16.09
C SER A 6 -3.17 -16.94 15.35
N HIS A 7 -2.63 -16.34 14.30
CA HIS A 7 -1.52 -16.90 13.53
C HIS A 7 -0.19 -16.96 14.32
N GLY A 8 0.72 -17.84 13.91
CA GLY A 8 2.10 -17.84 14.40
C GLY A 8 2.82 -16.57 13.91
N GLY A 9 3.43 -15.83 14.86
CA GLY A 9 3.99 -14.52 14.59
C GLY A 9 3.04 -13.37 14.92
N THR A 10 2.05 -13.62 15.82
CA THR A 10 1.00 -12.69 16.23
C THR A 10 1.49 -11.24 16.32
N ASP A 11 0.85 -10.35 15.58
CA ASP A 11 1.00 -8.90 15.57
C ASP A 11 -0.09 -8.22 16.43
N PHE A 12 -0.21 -6.90 16.35
CA PHE A 12 -1.20 -6.20 17.16
C PHE A 12 -2.63 -6.42 16.68
N ASP A 13 -2.87 -6.64 15.37
CA ASP A 13 -4.22 -6.94 14.91
C ASP A 13 -4.67 -8.32 15.42
N GLY A 14 -3.81 -9.33 15.32
CA GLY A 14 -4.06 -10.65 15.90
C GLY A 14 -4.28 -10.61 17.42
N LEU A 15 -3.43 -9.90 18.18
CA LEU A 15 -3.58 -9.78 19.64
C LEU A 15 -4.86 -9.04 20.04
N ALA A 16 -5.14 -7.91 19.42
CA ALA A 16 -6.34 -7.11 19.65
C ALA A 16 -7.61 -7.91 19.34
N ALA A 17 -7.60 -8.62 18.22
CA ALA A 17 -8.70 -9.50 17.84
C ALA A 17 -8.91 -10.65 18.83
N MET A 18 -7.84 -11.26 19.36
CA MET A 18 -7.97 -12.28 20.42
C MET A 18 -8.68 -11.71 21.65
N VAL A 19 -8.29 -10.51 22.11
CA VAL A 19 -8.91 -9.87 23.29
C VAL A 19 -10.36 -9.47 22.99
N ALA A 20 -10.65 -8.93 21.83
CA ALA A 20 -12.02 -8.60 21.41
C ALA A 20 -12.91 -9.85 21.32
N CYS A 21 -12.37 -10.95 20.75
CA CYS A 21 -13.05 -12.23 20.66
C CYS A 21 -13.33 -12.82 22.05
N ALA A 22 -12.38 -12.77 22.99
CA ALA A 22 -12.57 -13.22 24.37
C ALA A 22 -13.68 -12.43 25.09
N LYS A 23 -13.83 -11.16 24.75
CA LYS A 23 -14.89 -10.30 25.29
C LYS A 23 -16.28 -10.66 24.75
N LEU A 24 -16.35 -11.13 23.50
CA LEU A 24 -17.58 -11.68 22.92
C LEU A 24 -17.89 -13.09 23.44
N HIS A 25 -16.86 -13.87 23.74
CA HIS A 25 -16.93 -15.26 24.19
C HIS A 25 -16.19 -15.44 25.54
N PRO A 26 -16.79 -15.03 26.68
CA PRO A 26 -16.09 -14.97 27.98
C PRO A 26 -15.65 -16.33 28.55
N GLN A 27 -16.14 -17.44 28.01
CA GLN A 27 -15.74 -18.80 28.41
C GLN A 27 -14.50 -19.29 27.66
N ALA A 28 -14.10 -18.58 26.60
CA ALA A 28 -12.99 -18.97 25.75
C ALA A 28 -11.65 -18.48 26.34
N VAL A 29 -10.64 -19.31 26.27
CA VAL A 29 -9.28 -18.97 26.71
C VAL A 29 -8.38 -18.61 25.54
N MET A 30 -7.60 -17.56 25.69
CA MET A 30 -6.67 -17.08 24.67
C MET A 30 -5.35 -17.84 24.73
N VAL A 31 -4.98 -18.50 23.64
CA VAL A 31 -3.76 -19.29 23.52
C VAL A 31 -2.83 -18.69 22.49
N LEU A 32 -1.62 -18.32 22.90
CA LEU A 32 -0.59 -17.81 21.99
C LEU A 32 -0.01 -18.94 21.15
N VAL A 33 0.12 -18.68 19.86
CA VAL A 33 0.69 -19.60 18.86
C VAL A 33 2.10 -19.12 18.52
N GLY A 34 3.10 -19.97 18.72
CA GLY A 34 4.49 -19.70 18.30
C GLY A 34 5.05 -18.36 18.81
N GLY A 35 5.83 -17.69 17.97
CA GLY A 35 6.40 -16.38 18.28
C GLY A 35 5.39 -15.23 18.11
N GLN A 36 5.73 -14.08 18.68
CA GLN A 36 4.97 -12.82 18.51
C GLN A 36 5.88 -11.76 17.91
N SER A 37 5.31 -10.74 17.28
CA SER A 37 6.08 -9.58 16.80
C SER A 37 6.83 -8.91 17.97
N PRO A 38 7.95 -8.21 17.72
CA PRO A 38 8.71 -7.56 18.80
C PRO A 38 7.87 -6.56 19.61
N GLY A 39 7.00 -5.81 18.94
CA GLY A 39 6.07 -4.86 19.58
C GLY A 39 5.08 -5.56 20.51
N VAL A 40 4.45 -6.63 20.03
CA VAL A 40 3.51 -7.44 20.81
C VAL A 40 4.19 -8.10 22.01
N ARG A 41 5.38 -8.66 21.86
CA ARG A 41 6.14 -9.22 23.00
C ARG A 41 6.40 -8.19 24.08
N ARG A 42 6.81 -6.98 23.70
CA ARG A 42 7.01 -5.87 24.62
C ARG A 42 5.71 -5.48 25.32
N PHE A 43 4.64 -5.31 24.55
CA PHE A 43 3.31 -4.96 25.07
C PHE A 43 2.79 -5.98 26.08
N ILE A 44 2.88 -7.28 25.75
CA ILE A 44 2.48 -8.37 26.67
C ILE A 44 3.32 -8.33 27.95
N ALA A 45 4.62 -8.12 27.87
CA ALA A 45 5.50 -8.05 29.04
C ALA A 45 5.13 -6.88 29.97
N GLU A 46 4.83 -5.71 29.40
CA GLU A 46 4.45 -4.50 30.14
C GLU A 46 3.03 -4.56 30.72
N HIS A 47 2.12 -5.36 30.11
CA HIS A 47 0.69 -5.40 30.45
C HIS A 47 0.17 -6.79 30.85
N LYS A 48 1.04 -7.66 31.32
CA LYS A 48 0.75 -9.08 31.61
C LYS A 48 -0.46 -9.28 32.54
N SER A 49 -0.68 -8.39 33.50
CA SER A 49 -1.81 -8.45 34.45
C SER A 49 -3.18 -8.19 33.82
N TYR A 50 -3.23 -7.58 32.66
CA TYR A 50 -4.47 -7.25 31.93
C TYR A 50 -4.81 -8.27 30.83
N LEU A 51 -3.87 -9.16 30.52
CA LEU A 51 -3.96 -10.08 29.37
C LEU A 51 -3.87 -11.53 29.88
N PRO A 52 -5.00 -12.24 30.08
CA PRO A 52 -5.00 -13.66 30.47
C PRO A 52 -4.64 -14.55 29.28
N LEU A 53 -3.38 -14.49 28.86
CA LEU A 53 -2.83 -15.26 27.76
C LEU A 53 -2.13 -16.52 28.27
N TYR A 54 -2.41 -17.63 27.62
CA TYR A 54 -1.82 -18.92 27.93
C TYR A 54 -0.93 -19.41 26.80
N ARG A 55 0.03 -20.27 27.14
CA ARG A 55 0.74 -21.10 26.16
C ARG A 55 0.09 -22.47 26.13
N ALA A 56 0.22 -23.19 25.01
CA ALA A 56 -0.41 -24.50 24.84
C ALA A 56 -0.03 -25.49 25.92
N GLU A 57 1.24 -25.46 26.37
CA GLU A 57 1.76 -26.37 27.41
C GLU A 57 1.14 -26.12 28.79
N GLN A 58 0.51 -24.99 29.00
CA GLN A 58 -0.14 -24.63 30.27
C GLN A 58 -1.57 -25.14 30.37
N LEU A 59 -2.12 -25.70 29.31
CA LEU A 59 -3.53 -26.10 29.19
C LEU A 59 -3.65 -27.56 28.72
N LYS A 60 -4.72 -28.23 29.18
CA LYS A 60 -5.12 -29.53 28.63
C LYS A 60 -6.05 -29.31 27.45
N LEU A 61 -5.49 -29.31 26.24
CA LEU A 61 -6.21 -29.03 25.01
C LEU A 61 -6.83 -30.30 24.36
N ASP A 62 -7.29 -31.28 25.18
CA ASP A 62 -7.76 -32.59 24.71
C ASP A 62 -9.20 -32.55 24.16
N ASN A 63 -10.06 -31.70 24.72
CA ASN A 63 -11.47 -31.59 24.38
C ASN A 63 -11.85 -30.12 24.09
N ILE A 64 -11.67 -29.71 22.84
CA ILE A 64 -12.03 -28.37 22.38
C ILE A 64 -13.42 -28.41 21.76
N SER A 65 -14.39 -27.80 22.41
CA SER A 65 -15.76 -27.67 21.88
C SER A 65 -15.81 -26.66 20.73
N THR A 66 -15.16 -25.51 20.91
CA THR A 66 -15.11 -24.46 19.90
C THR A 66 -13.69 -23.85 19.81
N LEU A 67 -13.18 -23.75 18.60
CA LEU A 67 -11.93 -23.06 18.26
C LEU A 67 -12.28 -21.77 17.51
N TYR A 68 -12.03 -20.64 18.17
CA TYR A 68 -12.11 -19.33 17.51
C TYR A 68 -10.75 -19.00 16.94
N ILE A 69 -10.71 -18.72 15.65
CA ILE A 69 -9.49 -18.34 14.93
C ILE A 69 -9.65 -16.90 14.46
N VAL A 70 -8.74 -16.04 14.88
CA VAL A 70 -8.72 -14.65 14.48
C VAL A 70 -7.49 -14.36 13.63
N ASP A 71 -7.66 -13.58 12.58
CA ASP A 71 -6.60 -13.17 11.66
C ASP A 71 -5.85 -14.34 11.01
N ALA A 72 -6.55 -15.43 10.76
CA ALA A 72 -6.05 -16.59 10.07
C ALA A 72 -7.19 -17.43 9.49
N GLN A 73 -6.94 -18.11 8.36
CA GLN A 73 -7.92 -18.93 7.67
C GLN A 73 -7.45 -20.35 7.37
N ARG A 74 -6.18 -20.67 7.68
CA ARG A 74 -5.56 -21.97 7.31
C ARG A 74 -4.88 -22.62 8.51
N PRO A 75 -4.96 -23.95 8.64
CA PRO A 75 -4.29 -24.68 9.71
C PRO A 75 -2.79 -24.36 9.81
N GLN A 76 -2.13 -24.21 8.64
CA GLN A 76 -0.68 -23.94 8.58
C GLN A 76 -0.27 -22.61 9.24
N GLN A 77 -1.19 -21.64 9.30
CA GLN A 77 -0.96 -20.36 9.97
C GLN A 77 -0.89 -20.51 11.50
N LEU A 78 -1.47 -21.60 12.05
CA LEU A 78 -1.41 -21.93 13.48
C LEU A 78 -0.11 -22.65 13.87
N GLY A 79 0.85 -22.83 12.95
CA GLY A 79 2.15 -23.42 13.24
C GLY A 79 2.05 -24.76 13.98
N GLU A 80 2.71 -24.86 15.12
CA GLU A 80 2.71 -26.06 15.97
C GLU A 80 1.34 -26.42 16.54
N LEU A 81 0.38 -25.50 16.56
CA LEU A 81 -1.00 -25.73 17.00
C LEU A 81 -1.96 -26.04 15.84
N ALA A 82 -1.48 -26.31 14.63
CA ALA A 82 -2.30 -26.66 13.48
C ALA A 82 -3.22 -27.87 13.74
N TRP A 83 -2.82 -28.79 14.59
CA TRP A 83 -3.59 -29.96 15.01
C TRP A 83 -4.90 -29.62 15.73
N LEU A 84 -5.03 -28.41 16.31
CA LEU A 84 -6.28 -27.93 16.92
C LEU A 84 -7.42 -27.90 15.90
N TRP A 85 -7.09 -27.61 14.65
CA TRP A 85 -8.08 -27.53 13.57
C TRP A 85 -8.85 -28.85 13.36
N GLU A 86 -8.13 -29.98 13.47
CA GLU A 86 -8.74 -31.31 13.26
C GLU A 86 -9.48 -31.82 14.50
N ARG A 87 -9.15 -31.30 15.70
CA ARG A 87 -9.70 -31.78 16.97
C ARG A 87 -10.81 -30.93 17.55
N ALA A 88 -11.02 -29.74 17.03
CA ALA A 88 -12.09 -28.85 17.47
C ALA A 88 -13.46 -29.36 16.98
N GLY A 89 -14.45 -29.34 17.88
CA GLY A 89 -15.83 -29.70 17.52
C GLY A 89 -16.47 -28.70 16.59
N THR A 90 -16.21 -27.40 16.78
CA THR A 90 -16.64 -26.31 15.92
C THR A 90 -15.49 -25.34 15.72
N ILE A 91 -15.34 -24.83 14.49
CA ILE A 91 -14.34 -23.79 14.15
C ILE A 91 -15.12 -22.54 13.73
N VAL A 92 -14.77 -21.42 14.35
CA VAL A 92 -15.31 -20.08 14.03
C VAL A 92 -14.17 -19.17 13.65
N THR A 93 -14.22 -18.58 12.46
CA THR A 93 -13.12 -17.75 11.92
C THR A 93 -13.56 -16.29 11.79
N TYR A 94 -12.73 -15.39 12.31
CA TYR A 94 -12.83 -13.95 12.06
C TYR A 94 -11.60 -13.50 11.29
N ASP A 95 -11.81 -12.98 10.07
CA ASP A 95 -10.70 -12.62 9.21
C ASP A 95 -11.10 -11.53 8.20
N HIS A 96 -10.14 -10.70 7.81
CA HIS A 96 -10.31 -9.63 6.84
C HIS A 96 -9.63 -9.91 5.48
N HIS A 97 -8.83 -10.95 5.40
CA HIS A 97 -8.17 -11.38 4.16
C HIS A 97 -9.15 -11.96 3.12
N PRO A 98 -8.79 -12.00 1.83
CA PRO A 98 -9.61 -12.66 0.81
C PRO A 98 -10.01 -14.08 1.24
N PRO A 99 -11.28 -14.49 1.04
CA PRO A 99 -11.79 -15.75 1.55
C PRO A 99 -11.05 -16.96 0.94
N PHE A 100 -10.78 -17.94 1.79
CA PHE A 100 -10.26 -19.25 1.42
C PHE A 100 -11.38 -20.27 1.45
N ASP A 101 -11.47 -21.16 0.43
CA ASP A 101 -12.63 -22.04 0.17
C ASP A 101 -12.98 -23.03 1.29
N GLN A 102 -12.08 -23.33 2.21
CA GLN A 102 -12.27 -24.31 3.30
C GLN A 102 -12.48 -23.67 4.68
N ALA A 103 -12.71 -22.37 4.76
CA ALA A 103 -12.90 -21.72 6.04
C ALA A 103 -14.27 -22.03 6.64
N GLY A 104 -14.32 -22.39 7.94
CA GLY A 104 -15.54 -22.68 8.71
C GLY A 104 -16.48 -21.49 8.88
N PRO A 105 -17.51 -21.59 9.75
CA PRO A 105 -18.40 -20.49 10.08
C PRO A 105 -17.62 -19.31 10.68
N GLY A 106 -18.16 -18.08 10.58
CA GLY A 106 -17.55 -16.88 11.12
C GLY A 106 -17.81 -15.64 10.29
N ILE A 107 -17.08 -14.57 10.53
CA ILE A 107 -17.19 -13.30 9.83
C ILE A 107 -15.92 -13.07 9.03
N ARG A 108 -16.04 -13.02 7.72
CA ARG A 108 -14.96 -12.73 6.79
C ARG A 108 -15.40 -11.64 5.84
N GLN A 109 -14.84 -10.46 6.02
CA GLN A 109 -15.22 -9.28 5.24
C GLN A 109 -13.98 -8.41 5.00
N GLN A 110 -13.88 -7.84 3.82
CA GLN A 110 -12.79 -6.95 3.47
C GLN A 110 -12.90 -5.62 4.24
N VAL A 111 -12.01 -5.46 5.19
CA VAL A 111 -11.75 -4.25 5.97
C VAL A 111 -10.25 -4.14 6.17
N GLY A 112 -9.77 -3.04 6.73
CA GLY A 112 -8.34 -2.81 6.93
C GLY A 112 -7.71 -3.70 8.00
N ALA A 113 -8.49 -4.13 9.01
CA ALA A 113 -8.02 -4.94 10.13
C ALA A 113 -9.12 -5.88 10.63
N VAL A 114 -8.78 -7.11 11.08
CA VAL A 114 -9.77 -8.02 11.66
C VAL A 114 -10.34 -7.47 12.98
N THR A 115 -9.55 -6.70 13.72
CA THR A 115 -10.01 -6.00 14.93
C THR A 115 -11.22 -5.11 14.65
N THR A 116 -11.32 -4.47 13.48
CA THR A 116 -12.48 -3.69 13.06
C THR A 116 -13.77 -4.51 13.12
N LEU A 117 -13.76 -5.73 12.57
CA LEU A 117 -14.93 -6.61 12.56
C LEU A 117 -15.41 -6.96 13.97
N LEU A 118 -14.47 -7.25 14.88
CA LEU A 118 -14.78 -7.63 16.25
C LEU A 118 -15.23 -6.42 17.08
N VAL A 119 -14.64 -5.24 16.86
CA VAL A 119 -15.08 -3.98 17.48
C VAL A 119 -16.52 -3.64 17.09
N GLU A 120 -16.90 -3.83 15.84
CA GLU A 120 -18.28 -3.66 15.38
C GLU A 120 -19.25 -4.62 16.12
N GLN A 121 -18.84 -5.87 16.34
CA GLN A 121 -19.62 -6.83 17.10
C GLN A 121 -19.75 -6.41 18.58
N LEU A 122 -18.66 -5.93 19.21
CA LEU A 122 -18.70 -5.42 20.57
C LEU A 122 -19.67 -4.23 20.69
N ARG A 123 -19.60 -3.30 19.74
CA ARG A 123 -20.49 -2.14 19.68
C ARG A 123 -21.95 -2.55 19.47
N ALA A 124 -22.22 -3.46 18.54
CA ALA A 124 -23.58 -3.93 18.27
C ALA A 124 -24.22 -4.68 19.46
N GLN A 125 -23.40 -5.35 20.28
CA GLN A 125 -23.83 -6.05 21.48
C GLN A 125 -23.73 -5.20 22.75
N GLU A 126 -23.43 -3.90 22.61
CA GLU A 126 -23.29 -2.97 23.74
C GLU A 126 -22.32 -3.45 24.83
N LYS A 127 -21.27 -4.20 24.43
CA LYS A 127 -20.26 -4.70 25.36
C LYS A 127 -19.38 -3.54 25.84
N PRO A 128 -19.20 -3.37 27.17
CA PRO A 128 -18.35 -2.30 27.70
C PRO A 128 -16.89 -2.53 27.31
N VAL A 129 -16.22 -1.48 26.86
CA VAL A 129 -14.80 -1.50 26.50
C VAL A 129 -14.05 -0.54 27.39
N SER A 130 -13.03 -1.03 28.11
CA SER A 130 -12.18 -0.19 28.95
C SER A 130 -11.22 0.65 28.11
N SER A 131 -10.67 1.73 28.66
CA SER A 131 -9.68 2.58 27.98
C SER A 131 -8.41 1.79 27.57
N PHE A 132 -8.02 0.78 28.35
CA PHE A 132 -6.91 -0.12 28.01
C PHE A 132 -7.25 -0.96 26.74
N GLU A 133 -8.40 -1.63 26.76
CA GLU A 133 -8.86 -2.44 25.62
C GLU A 133 -9.05 -1.57 24.36
N ALA A 134 -9.67 -0.39 24.52
CA ALA A 134 -9.84 0.56 23.42
C ALA A 134 -8.49 0.97 22.79
N SER A 135 -7.47 1.19 23.62
CA SER A 135 -6.12 1.51 23.14
C SER A 135 -5.45 0.33 22.43
N LEU A 136 -5.65 -0.90 22.92
CA LEU A 136 -5.16 -2.11 22.27
C LEU A 136 -5.88 -2.36 20.93
N PHE A 137 -7.19 -2.16 20.87
CA PHE A 137 -7.95 -2.31 19.63
C PHE A 137 -7.56 -1.25 18.60
N LEU A 138 -7.28 -0.01 19.02
CA LEU A 138 -6.69 1.00 18.15
C LEU A 138 -5.32 0.56 17.62
N LEU A 139 -4.46 -0.04 18.45
CA LEU A 139 -3.16 -0.58 18.02
C LEU A 139 -3.33 -1.59 16.89
N GLY A 140 -4.26 -2.55 17.00
CA GLY A 140 -4.54 -3.51 15.94
C GLY A 140 -4.96 -2.83 14.64
N ILE A 141 -5.97 -1.95 14.70
CA ILE A 141 -6.44 -1.22 13.52
C ILE A 141 -5.32 -0.38 12.89
N TYR A 142 -4.55 0.35 13.69
CA TYR A 142 -3.50 1.24 13.19
C TYR A 142 -2.31 0.50 12.61
N GLU A 143 -1.93 -0.66 13.16
CA GLU A 143 -0.81 -1.46 12.60
C GLU A 143 -1.17 -1.95 11.19
N ASP A 144 -2.31 -2.60 11.02
CA ASP A 144 -2.70 -3.22 9.75
C ASP A 144 -3.12 -2.23 8.66
N THR A 145 -3.65 -1.07 9.10
CA THR A 145 -4.00 0.01 8.18
C THR A 145 -2.86 1.00 7.94
N HIS A 146 -1.66 0.77 8.48
CA HIS A 146 -0.55 1.74 8.46
C HIS A 146 -1.02 3.13 8.88
N CYS A 147 -1.59 3.24 10.08
CA CYS A 147 -2.16 4.48 10.60
C CYS A 147 -3.30 5.03 9.73
N LEU A 148 -4.19 4.18 9.22
CA LEU A 148 -5.33 4.51 8.35
C LEU A 148 -4.94 5.07 6.98
N THR A 149 -3.72 4.82 6.52
CA THR A 149 -3.20 5.33 5.23
C THR A 149 -3.01 4.23 4.17
N ASN A 150 -3.20 2.96 4.51
CA ASN A 150 -3.10 1.85 3.57
C ASN A 150 -4.29 1.84 2.60
N LEU A 151 -4.08 1.30 1.39
CA LEU A 151 -5.13 1.11 0.37
C LEU A 151 -6.24 0.14 0.81
N SER A 152 -5.96 -0.77 1.75
CA SER A 152 -6.95 -1.67 2.34
C SER A 152 -7.86 -0.98 3.37
N THR A 153 -7.52 0.24 3.82
CA THR A 153 -8.31 0.97 4.80
C THR A 153 -9.70 1.30 4.26
N THR A 154 -10.71 1.02 5.05
CA THR A 154 -12.11 1.27 4.71
C THR A 154 -12.74 2.32 5.64
N PRO A 155 -13.87 2.92 5.27
CA PRO A 155 -14.61 3.79 6.20
C PRO A 155 -14.98 3.10 7.52
N ARG A 156 -15.13 1.77 7.53
CA ARG A 156 -15.45 0.99 8.74
C ARG A 156 -14.31 1.02 9.75
N ASP A 157 -13.05 0.96 9.30
CA ASP A 157 -11.87 1.06 10.16
C ASP A 157 -11.81 2.44 10.83
N MET A 158 -12.11 3.50 10.10
CA MET A 158 -12.18 4.87 10.64
C MET A 158 -13.32 5.03 11.65
N LEU A 159 -14.49 4.45 11.38
CA LEU A 159 -15.63 4.50 12.31
C LEU A 159 -15.36 3.68 13.57
N ALA A 160 -14.72 2.52 13.48
CA ALA A 160 -14.28 1.73 14.61
C ALA A 160 -13.26 2.48 15.44
N ALA A 161 -12.24 3.09 14.81
CA ALA A 161 -11.24 3.90 15.50
C ALA A 161 -11.87 5.10 16.21
N THR A 162 -12.82 5.80 15.58
CA THR A 162 -13.58 6.91 16.19
C THR A 162 -14.30 6.45 17.44
N TRP A 163 -15.06 5.36 17.34
CA TRP A 163 -15.78 4.81 18.49
C TRP A 163 -14.84 4.40 19.62
N LEU A 164 -13.69 3.79 19.32
CA LEU A 164 -12.70 3.41 20.32
C LEU A 164 -12.09 4.63 21.05
N LEU A 165 -11.89 5.75 20.34
CA LEU A 165 -11.48 7.01 20.98
C LEU A 165 -12.56 7.54 21.94
N GLU A 166 -13.84 7.43 21.58
CA GLU A 166 -14.97 7.76 22.48
C GLU A 166 -15.02 6.87 23.72
N GLN A 167 -14.55 5.59 23.61
CA GLN A 167 -14.39 4.69 24.77
C GLN A 167 -13.13 4.99 25.60
N GLY A 168 -12.41 6.08 25.31
CA GLY A 168 -11.22 6.50 26.05
C GLY A 168 -9.91 5.86 25.57
N GLY A 169 -9.87 5.32 24.35
CA GLY A 169 -8.65 4.87 23.70
C GLY A 169 -7.66 6.02 23.49
N ARG A 170 -6.35 5.75 23.60
CA ARG A 170 -5.29 6.76 23.60
C ARG A 170 -4.31 6.57 22.46
N LEU A 171 -4.30 7.50 21.52
CA LEU A 171 -3.34 7.49 20.39
C LEU A 171 -1.88 7.63 20.84
N SER A 172 -1.61 8.24 21.99
CA SER A 172 -0.25 8.27 22.56
C SER A 172 0.28 6.87 22.90
N GLN A 173 -0.58 5.95 23.30
CA GLN A 173 -0.20 4.55 23.50
C GLN A 173 0.00 3.84 22.17
N VAL A 174 -0.81 4.15 21.15
CA VAL A 174 -0.64 3.62 19.79
C VAL A 174 0.75 3.99 19.27
N ASN A 175 1.13 5.26 19.30
CA ASN A 175 2.44 5.72 18.83
C ASN A 175 3.61 5.06 19.58
N GLN A 176 3.46 4.72 20.86
CA GLN A 176 4.51 4.09 21.66
C GLN A 176 4.91 2.70 21.14
N TYR A 177 4.01 1.98 20.46
CA TYR A 177 4.21 0.59 20.02
C TYR A 177 4.28 0.43 18.51
N ILE A 178 3.66 1.32 17.73
CA ILE A 178 3.74 1.31 16.26
C ILE A 178 5.13 1.76 15.79
N ASP A 179 5.73 2.76 16.44
CA ASP A 179 7.10 3.20 16.15
C ASP A 179 8.11 2.26 16.86
N VAL A 180 8.22 1.04 16.38
CA VAL A 180 9.28 0.13 16.87
C VAL A 180 10.61 0.67 16.39
N SER A 181 11.43 1.13 17.35
CA SER A 181 12.82 1.47 17.08
C SER A 181 13.52 0.28 16.42
N LEU A 182 14.22 0.54 15.34
CA LEU A 182 14.97 -0.50 14.61
C LEU A 182 15.92 -1.24 15.59
N ALA A 183 15.95 -2.55 15.49
CA ALA A 183 16.97 -3.36 16.18
C ALA A 183 18.38 -2.93 15.72
N PRO A 184 19.42 -3.12 16.54
CA PRO A 184 20.78 -2.74 16.13
C PRO A 184 21.14 -3.25 14.74
N GLN A 185 20.90 -4.53 14.44
CA GLN A 185 21.17 -5.13 13.13
C GLN A 185 20.37 -4.50 11.99
N GLN A 186 19.13 -4.06 12.26
CA GLN A 186 18.32 -3.34 11.27
C GLN A 186 18.83 -1.92 11.03
N ARG A 187 19.41 -1.27 12.06
CA ARG A 187 20.07 0.04 11.89
C ARG A 187 21.33 -0.08 11.03
N ASP A 188 22.12 -1.14 11.25
CA ASP A 188 23.31 -1.42 10.47
C ASP A 188 22.94 -1.70 9.00
N LEU A 189 21.90 -2.51 8.77
CA LEU A 189 21.35 -2.76 7.43
C LEU A 189 20.84 -1.48 6.78
N LEU A 190 20.09 -0.63 7.51
CA LEU A 190 19.62 0.66 7.01
C LEU A 190 20.81 1.56 6.61
N GLY A 191 21.85 1.63 7.44
CA GLY A 191 23.06 2.38 7.13
C GLY A 191 23.76 1.86 5.87
N ALA A 192 23.88 0.54 5.73
CA ALA A 192 24.46 -0.08 4.53
C ALA A 192 23.63 0.20 3.26
N LEU A 193 22.31 0.10 3.34
CA LEU A 193 21.42 0.41 2.22
C LEU A 193 21.51 1.88 1.79
N LEU A 194 21.58 2.82 2.75
CA LEU A 194 21.74 4.24 2.47
C LEU A 194 23.11 4.56 1.84
N GLY A 195 24.17 3.88 2.30
CA GLY A 195 25.53 4.09 1.77
C GLY A 195 25.69 3.72 0.29
N GLU A 196 24.91 2.77 -0.18
CA GLU A 196 24.90 2.27 -1.56
C GLU A 196 23.66 2.71 -2.36
N ALA A 197 22.81 3.56 -1.77
CA ALA A 197 21.61 4.05 -2.41
C ALA A 197 21.92 4.98 -3.60
N ARG A 198 21.29 4.72 -4.72
CA ARG A 198 21.40 5.55 -5.92
C ARG A 198 20.10 5.61 -6.69
N LEU A 199 19.80 6.78 -7.25
CA LEU A 199 18.66 6.98 -8.13
C LEU A 199 19.09 6.73 -9.58
N GLU A 200 18.40 5.82 -10.24
CA GLU A 200 18.55 5.53 -11.67
C GLU A 200 17.28 5.90 -12.44
N LYS A 201 17.42 6.33 -13.68
CA LYS A 201 16.28 6.58 -14.57
C LYS A 201 16.14 5.44 -15.58
N VAL A 202 14.98 4.79 -15.58
CA VAL A 202 14.61 3.77 -16.56
C VAL A 202 13.23 4.11 -17.11
N ASN A 203 13.10 4.23 -18.44
CA ASN A 203 11.85 4.58 -19.10
C ASN A 203 11.20 5.84 -18.53
N GLN A 204 12.02 6.86 -18.22
CA GLN A 204 11.65 8.14 -17.61
C GLN A 204 11.14 8.05 -16.15
N ARG A 205 11.18 6.86 -15.53
CA ARG A 205 10.84 6.66 -14.12
C ARG A 205 12.08 6.69 -13.25
N SER A 206 11.90 7.23 -12.05
CA SER A 206 12.95 7.29 -11.02
C SER A 206 12.94 6.01 -10.20
N ILE A 207 14.07 5.32 -10.14
CA ILE A 207 14.23 4.05 -9.44
C ILE A 207 15.32 4.20 -8.39
N LEU A 208 14.95 4.03 -7.12
CA LEU A 208 15.92 3.94 -6.03
C LEU A 208 16.48 2.52 -5.98
N VAL A 209 17.75 2.36 -6.23
CA VAL A 209 18.46 1.08 -6.14
C VAL A 209 19.37 1.07 -4.94
N MET A 210 19.24 0.05 -4.11
CA MET A 210 20.01 -0.14 -2.88
C MET A 210 20.60 -1.53 -2.87
N ALA A 211 21.85 -1.64 -2.40
CA ALA A 211 22.56 -2.90 -2.25
C ALA A 211 23.22 -2.98 -0.89
N ALA A 212 23.35 -4.19 -0.34
CA ALA A 212 24.13 -4.44 0.88
C ALA A 212 24.59 -5.91 0.91
N SER A 213 25.62 -6.17 1.71
CA SER A 213 26.08 -7.53 2.03
C SER A 213 26.27 -7.63 3.53
N LEU A 214 25.65 -8.66 4.13
CA LEU A 214 25.71 -8.94 5.56
C LEU A 214 26.12 -10.39 5.77
N GLU A 215 26.87 -10.66 6.84
CA GLU A 215 27.29 -12.01 7.21
C GLU A 215 26.15 -12.85 7.81
N GLN A 216 25.16 -12.18 8.42
CA GLN A 216 24.03 -12.83 9.09
C GLN A 216 22.69 -12.38 8.47
N PHE A 217 21.68 -13.21 8.63
CA PHE A 217 20.32 -12.87 8.23
C PHE A 217 19.75 -11.77 9.13
N VAL A 218 19.20 -10.70 8.53
CA VAL A 218 18.50 -9.63 9.22
C VAL A 218 17.08 -9.53 8.69
N SER A 219 16.11 -9.71 9.58
CA SER A 219 14.70 -9.59 9.23
C SER A 219 14.29 -8.13 9.02
N GLY A 220 13.17 -7.91 8.29
CA GLY A 220 12.59 -6.58 8.13
C GLY A 220 13.09 -5.79 6.90
N LEU A 221 13.84 -6.41 5.99
CA LEU A 221 14.31 -5.78 4.75
C LEU A 221 13.16 -5.11 3.96
N GLY A 222 11.99 -5.77 3.91
CA GLY A 222 10.81 -5.22 3.22
C GLY A 222 10.33 -3.89 3.79
N GLY A 223 10.29 -3.78 5.13
CA GLY A 223 9.91 -2.55 5.83
C GLY A 223 10.95 -1.44 5.67
N LEU A 224 12.26 -1.79 5.71
CA LEU A 224 13.32 -0.81 5.47
C LEU A 224 13.29 -0.29 4.03
N THR A 225 13.08 -1.17 3.03
CA THR A 225 12.93 -0.76 1.63
C THR A 225 11.74 0.19 1.44
N GLN A 226 10.62 -0.10 2.11
CA GLN A 226 9.43 0.77 2.09
C GLN A 226 9.73 2.15 2.69
N ARG A 227 10.34 2.20 3.88
CA ARG A 227 10.72 3.48 4.54
C ARG A 227 11.66 4.32 3.68
N LEU A 228 12.64 3.69 3.05
CA LEU A 228 13.56 4.39 2.14
C LEU A 228 12.85 4.89 0.87
N ALA A 229 11.91 4.12 0.33
CA ALA A 229 11.07 4.55 -0.79
C ALA A 229 10.20 5.77 -0.45
N GLU A 230 9.80 5.91 0.81
CA GLU A 230 8.99 7.04 1.29
C GLU A 230 9.83 8.32 1.49
N LEU A 231 11.12 8.16 1.84
CA LEU A 231 12.05 9.28 2.04
C LEU A 231 12.56 9.86 0.72
N GLU A 232 12.65 9.04 -0.32
CA GLU A 232 13.17 9.44 -1.63
C GLU A 232 12.02 9.64 -2.62
N ASP A 233 12.13 10.66 -3.47
CA ASP A 233 11.15 10.90 -4.55
C ASP A 233 11.42 9.95 -5.73
N CYS A 234 10.98 8.71 -5.57
CA CYS A 234 11.13 7.64 -6.57
C CYS A 234 9.80 6.97 -6.92
N ASP A 235 9.70 6.41 -8.12
CA ASP A 235 8.53 5.63 -8.55
C ASP A 235 8.59 4.19 -8.03
N LEU A 236 9.82 3.67 -7.86
CA LEU A 236 10.11 2.29 -7.48
C LEU A 236 11.37 2.25 -6.63
N ALA A 237 11.37 1.50 -5.54
CA ALA A 237 12.55 1.17 -4.74
C ALA A 237 12.88 -0.31 -4.84
N LEU A 238 14.16 -0.61 -4.97
CA LEU A 238 14.72 -1.95 -5.09
C LEU A 238 15.83 -2.14 -4.07
N SER A 239 15.76 -3.21 -3.27
CA SER A 239 16.85 -3.66 -2.42
C SER A 239 17.34 -5.02 -2.88
N ILE A 240 18.62 -5.14 -3.16
CA ILE A 240 19.31 -6.39 -3.48
C ILE A 240 20.35 -6.63 -2.38
N VAL A 241 20.04 -7.53 -1.46
CA VAL A 241 20.85 -7.72 -0.26
C VAL A 241 21.33 -9.17 -0.17
N LYS A 242 22.64 -9.34 -0.08
CA LYS A 242 23.24 -10.64 0.27
C LYS A 242 23.23 -10.79 1.78
N MET A 243 22.61 -11.85 2.25
CA MET A 243 22.60 -12.26 3.66
C MET A 243 23.01 -13.73 3.71
N GLU A 244 24.08 -14.04 4.45
CA GLU A 244 24.66 -15.38 4.47
C GLU A 244 25.00 -15.87 3.04
N ASN A 245 24.40 -16.98 2.61
CA ASN A 245 24.59 -17.57 1.27
C ASN A 245 23.45 -17.28 0.31
N GLN A 246 22.53 -16.38 0.67
CA GLN A 246 21.34 -16.06 -0.11
C GLN A 246 21.33 -14.60 -0.52
N VAL A 247 20.73 -14.31 -1.67
CA VAL A 247 20.47 -12.95 -2.12
C VAL A 247 18.97 -12.69 -2.11
N HIS A 248 18.59 -11.66 -1.38
CA HIS A 248 17.21 -11.21 -1.23
C HIS A 248 16.94 -10.03 -2.15
N LEU A 249 15.91 -10.16 -2.97
CA LEU A 249 15.33 -9.08 -3.77
C LEU A 249 14.05 -8.62 -3.11
N VAL A 250 13.96 -7.33 -2.84
CA VAL A 250 12.72 -6.66 -2.42
C VAL A 250 12.47 -5.50 -3.35
N ALA A 251 11.24 -5.34 -3.82
CA ALA A 251 10.82 -4.16 -4.55
C ALA A 251 9.53 -3.57 -3.96
N ARG A 252 9.43 -2.25 -4.00
CA ARG A 252 8.29 -1.46 -3.53
C ARG A 252 7.95 -0.39 -4.55
N SER A 253 6.72 -0.38 -5.04
CA SER A 253 6.21 0.66 -5.93
C SER A 253 5.45 1.71 -5.14
N ARG A 254 5.69 2.97 -5.45
CA ARG A 254 4.91 4.13 -4.98
C ARG A 254 3.83 4.55 -5.99
N ARG A 255 3.73 3.85 -7.11
CA ARG A 255 2.79 4.15 -8.19
C ARG A 255 1.80 2.99 -8.35
N SER A 256 0.53 3.29 -8.20
CA SER A 256 -0.55 2.30 -8.28
C SER A 256 -0.69 1.64 -9.67
N GLU A 257 -0.26 2.35 -10.72
CA GLU A 257 -0.28 1.85 -12.09
C GLU A 257 0.84 0.83 -12.39
N LEU A 258 1.83 0.66 -11.50
CA LEU A 258 2.90 -0.31 -11.67
C LEU A 258 2.52 -1.65 -11.05
N ASN A 259 2.49 -2.69 -11.87
CA ASN A 259 2.31 -4.06 -11.39
C ASN A 259 3.66 -4.81 -11.36
N LEU A 260 4.26 -4.89 -10.18
CA LEU A 260 5.57 -5.51 -9.98
C LEU A 260 5.56 -7.02 -10.28
N LEU A 261 4.44 -7.73 -10.04
CA LEU A 261 4.33 -9.14 -10.41
C LEU A 261 4.49 -9.34 -11.91
N ASN A 262 3.89 -8.47 -12.73
CA ASN A 262 4.02 -8.55 -14.19
C ASN A 262 5.43 -8.18 -14.66
N ILE A 263 6.03 -7.14 -14.08
CA ILE A 263 7.38 -6.69 -14.44
C ILE A 263 8.41 -7.78 -14.13
N PHE A 264 8.33 -8.39 -12.94
CA PHE A 264 9.28 -9.37 -12.45
C PHE A 264 8.82 -10.83 -12.61
N ALA A 265 7.77 -11.09 -13.39
CA ALA A 265 7.25 -12.46 -13.63
C ALA A 265 8.33 -13.49 -14.02
N PRO A 266 9.35 -13.17 -14.86
CA PRO A 266 10.41 -14.13 -15.18
C PRO A 266 11.26 -14.57 -14.00
N LEU A 267 11.23 -13.84 -12.87
CA LEU A 267 11.94 -14.20 -11.65
C LEU A 267 11.07 -15.02 -10.67
N GLN A 268 9.80 -15.31 -11.01
CA GLN A 268 8.84 -16.04 -10.17
C GLN A 268 8.71 -15.45 -8.75
N VAL A 269 8.68 -14.13 -8.67
CA VAL A 269 8.59 -13.38 -7.41
C VAL A 269 7.28 -13.65 -6.66
N ARG A 270 7.30 -13.41 -5.33
CA ARG A 270 6.13 -13.50 -4.46
C ARG A 270 5.71 -12.11 -4.00
N GLY A 271 4.40 -11.90 -3.79
CA GLY A 271 3.88 -10.63 -3.31
C GLY A 271 2.59 -10.21 -4.02
N HIS A 272 2.43 -8.92 -4.22
CA HIS A 272 1.28 -8.30 -4.91
C HIS A 272 1.76 -7.19 -5.86
N ALA A 273 0.83 -6.50 -6.53
CA ALA A 273 1.16 -5.50 -7.56
C ALA A 273 2.14 -4.42 -7.09
N GLY A 274 1.99 -3.92 -5.85
CA GLY A 274 2.84 -2.84 -5.30
C GLY A 274 4.09 -3.31 -4.54
N ALA A 275 4.20 -4.60 -4.22
CA ALA A 275 5.30 -5.10 -3.39
C ALA A 275 5.65 -6.55 -3.72
N ILE A 276 6.92 -6.81 -3.98
CA ILE A 276 7.42 -8.16 -4.21
C ILE A 276 8.63 -8.48 -3.35
N THR A 277 8.83 -9.78 -3.12
CA THR A 277 10.03 -10.34 -2.52
C THR A 277 10.42 -11.63 -3.19
N MET A 278 11.71 -11.93 -3.21
CA MET A 278 12.25 -13.21 -3.66
C MET A 278 13.62 -13.45 -3.03
N THR A 279 13.92 -14.71 -2.78
CA THR A 279 15.23 -15.16 -2.29
C THR A 279 15.85 -16.09 -3.31
N PHE A 280 17.13 -15.93 -3.58
CA PHE A 280 17.91 -16.70 -4.53
C PHE A 280 19.07 -17.37 -3.83
N ASP A 281 19.21 -18.67 -4.01
CA ASP A 281 20.36 -19.43 -3.54
C ASP A 281 21.51 -19.32 -4.54
N ARG A 282 22.72 -19.15 -4.05
CA ARG A 282 23.96 -19.20 -4.84
C ARG A 282 24.01 -18.27 -6.06
N LEU A 283 23.33 -17.13 -6.00
CA LEU A 283 23.35 -16.11 -7.03
C LEU A 283 24.22 -14.93 -6.57
N GLU A 284 25.04 -14.39 -7.46
CA GLU A 284 25.80 -13.17 -7.15
C GLU A 284 24.92 -11.92 -7.25
N PRO A 285 25.00 -10.97 -6.30
CA PRO A 285 24.20 -9.74 -6.30
C PRO A 285 24.28 -8.95 -7.60
N SER A 286 25.48 -8.86 -8.20
CA SER A 286 25.71 -8.17 -9.48
C SER A 286 25.01 -8.82 -10.66
N ALA A 287 24.94 -10.16 -10.69
CA ALA A 287 24.21 -10.91 -11.71
C ALA A 287 22.70 -10.69 -11.58
N LEU A 288 22.17 -10.70 -10.34
CA LEU A 288 20.77 -10.38 -10.07
C LEU A 288 20.44 -8.94 -10.45
N PHE A 289 21.29 -7.98 -10.08
CA PHE A 289 21.14 -6.57 -10.45
C PHE A 289 21.03 -6.40 -11.98
N SER A 290 21.94 -7.02 -12.74
CA SER A 290 21.92 -6.96 -14.21
C SER A 290 20.61 -7.52 -14.79
N LYS A 291 20.10 -8.64 -14.25
CA LYS A 291 18.81 -9.23 -14.63
C LYS A 291 17.64 -8.30 -14.32
N VAL A 292 17.61 -7.76 -13.10
CA VAL A 292 16.56 -6.84 -12.64
C VAL A 292 16.52 -5.59 -13.53
N MET A 293 17.68 -4.99 -13.83
CA MET A 293 17.75 -3.81 -14.69
C MET A 293 17.35 -4.11 -16.13
N ALA A 294 17.65 -5.29 -16.66
CA ALA A 294 17.20 -5.72 -17.98
C ALA A 294 15.67 -5.84 -18.03
N LEU A 295 15.06 -6.48 -17.03
CA LEU A 295 13.60 -6.60 -16.93
C LEU A 295 12.90 -5.24 -16.81
N LEU A 296 13.48 -4.32 -16.05
CA LEU A 296 12.95 -2.97 -15.93
C LEU A 296 13.01 -2.22 -17.28
N ARG A 297 14.12 -2.29 -18.00
CA ARG A 297 14.21 -1.67 -19.33
C ARG A 297 13.20 -2.24 -20.33
N GLU A 298 12.95 -3.53 -20.26
CA GLU A 298 12.01 -4.24 -21.16
C GLU A 298 10.55 -4.02 -20.77
N ARG A 299 10.21 -4.08 -19.46
CA ARG A 299 8.84 -4.28 -18.99
C ARG A 299 8.26 -3.14 -18.16
N LEU A 300 9.10 -2.18 -17.71
CA LEU A 300 8.60 -1.03 -16.95
C LEU A 300 7.86 -0.09 -17.91
N PRO A 301 6.56 0.21 -17.65
CA PRO A 301 5.80 1.13 -18.49
C PRO A 301 6.47 2.51 -18.53
N LYS A 302 6.60 3.09 -19.70
CA LYS A 302 7.06 4.48 -19.86
C LYS A 302 6.07 5.44 -19.21
N VAL A 303 6.57 6.56 -18.71
CA VAL A 303 5.71 7.68 -18.33
C VAL A 303 5.19 8.30 -19.62
N GLN A 304 3.88 8.47 -19.73
CA GLN A 304 3.30 9.25 -20.83
C GLN A 304 3.63 10.73 -20.59
N VAL A 305 4.20 11.37 -21.60
CA VAL A 305 4.52 12.79 -21.56
C VAL A 305 3.67 13.55 -22.59
N ALA A 306 3.61 14.87 -22.44
CA ALA A 306 2.84 15.73 -23.35
C ALA A 306 3.20 15.47 -24.82
N GLY A 307 4.48 15.17 -25.12
CA GLY A 307 4.96 14.82 -26.44
C GLY A 307 4.34 13.56 -27.05
N ASP A 308 3.93 12.59 -26.21
CA ASP A 308 3.33 11.32 -26.67
C ASP A 308 1.86 11.50 -27.12
N ILE A 309 1.18 12.53 -26.60
CA ILE A 309 -0.26 12.76 -26.84
C ILE A 309 -0.54 14.02 -27.63
N MET A 310 0.45 14.92 -27.82
CA MET A 310 0.27 16.15 -28.57
C MET A 310 0.05 15.89 -30.07
N SER A 311 -0.73 16.76 -30.72
CA SER A 311 -0.85 16.79 -32.18
C SER A 311 0.36 17.51 -32.79
N ALA A 312 1.16 16.81 -33.61
CA ALA A 312 2.31 17.37 -34.31
C ALA A 312 2.30 16.92 -35.78
N PRO A 313 2.60 17.79 -36.75
CA PRO A 313 2.83 19.23 -36.60
C PRO A 313 1.53 19.99 -36.26
N VAL A 314 1.65 20.97 -35.35
CA VAL A 314 0.49 21.79 -34.94
C VAL A 314 0.05 22.70 -36.10
N LYS A 315 -1.25 22.83 -36.30
CA LYS A 315 -1.83 23.82 -37.22
C LYS A 315 -1.94 25.14 -36.51
N THR A 316 -1.39 26.21 -37.07
CA THR A 316 -1.45 27.57 -36.56
C THR A 316 -2.20 28.49 -37.52
N MET A 317 -2.60 29.64 -37.07
CA MET A 317 -3.15 30.70 -37.90
C MET A 317 -2.51 32.07 -37.58
N PRO A 318 -2.27 32.92 -38.60
CA PRO A 318 -1.85 34.32 -38.38
C PRO A 318 -2.86 35.13 -37.54
N GLU A 319 -2.37 36.12 -36.79
CA GLU A 319 -3.17 36.94 -35.93
C GLU A 319 -4.25 37.80 -36.68
N ASP A 320 -4.01 38.09 -37.95
CA ASP A 320 -4.94 38.84 -38.78
C ASP A 320 -5.97 37.94 -39.51
N THR A 321 -5.92 36.63 -39.34
CA THR A 321 -6.92 35.71 -39.90
C THR A 321 -8.32 36.14 -39.47
N SER A 322 -9.26 36.22 -40.43
CA SER A 322 -10.65 36.61 -40.09
C SER A 322 -11.36 35.50 -39.32
N ILE A 323 -12.30 35.86 -38.47
CA ILE A 323 -13.13 34.94 -37.71
C ILE A 323 -13.81 33.90 -38.63
N ALA A 324 -14.32 34.33 -39.79
CA ALA A 324 -14.95 33.44 -40.74
C ALA A 324 -13.97 32.40 -41.34
N GLU A 325 -12.73 32.81 -41.60
CA GLU A 325 -11.69 31.89 -42.06
C GLU A 325 -11.21 30.94 -40.95
N ALA A 326 -11.01 31.46 -39.72
CA ALA A 326 -10.70 30.66 -38.54
C ALA A 326 -11.77 29.57 -38.30
N HIS A 327 -13.06 29.95 -38.40
CA HIS A 327 -14.17 29.02 -38.31
C HIS A 327 -14.10 27.89 -39.37
N ARG A 328 -13.85 28.25 -40.65
CA ARG A 328 -13.70 27.26 -41.71
C ARG A 328 -12.51 26.32 -41.47
N LEU A 329 -11.37 26.84 -41.01
CA LEU A 329 -10.20 26.05 -40.70
C LEU A 329 -10.48 25.06 -39.56
N MET A 330 -11.13 25.53 -38.49
CA MET A 330 -11.49 24.65 -37.34
C MET A 330 -12.46 23.56 -37.76
N LEU A 331 -13.46 23.85 -38.58
CA LEU A 331 -14.39 22.87 -39.12
C LEU A 331 -13.66 21.85 -40.01
N ARG A 332 -12.82 22.34 -40.92
CA ARG A 332 -12.10 21.50 -41.89
C ARG A 332 -11.19 20.49 -41.21
N TYR A 333 -10.52 20.87 -40.12
CA TYR A 333 -9.55 20.02 -39.42
C TYR A 333 -10.10 19.38 -38.17
N GLY A 334 -11.34 19.68 -37.76
CA GLY A 334 -11.96 19.15 -36.55
C GLY A 334 -11.32 19.67 -35.26
N HIS A 335 -10.64 20.82 -35.31
CA HIS A 335 -9.93 21.36 -34.14
C HIS A 335 -10.84 22.16 -33.23
N MET A 336 -10.69 21.98 -31.91
CA MET A 336 -11.39 22.75 -30.89
C MET A 336 -10.62 24.01 -30.46
N GLY A 337 -9.33 24.09 -30.80
CA GLY A 337 -8.46 25.23 -30.57
C GLY A 337 -7.32 25.25 -31.59
N ILE A 338 -6.94 26.44 -32.04
CA ILE A 338 -5.79 26.64 -32.94
C ILE A 338 -4.91 27.74 -32.37
N PRO A 339 -3.58 27.50 -32.20
CA PRO A 339 -2.66 28.56 -31.79
C PRO A 339 -2.58 29.67 -32.83
N VAL A 340 -2.55 30.92 -32.34
CA VAL A 340 -2.40 32.12 -33.16
C VAL A 340 -0.95 32.58 -33.07
N VAL A 341 -0.36 32.87 -34.23
CA VAL A 341 1.07 33.24 -34.34
C VAL A 341 1.22 34.65 -34.92
N ASN A 342 2.28 35.32 -34.53
CA ASN A 342 2.72 36.57 -35.12
C ASN A 342 3.53 36.36 -36.39
N SER A 343 4.00 37.45 -37.01
CA SER A 343 4.84 37.43 -38.24
C SER A 343 6.18 36.66 -38.06
N LEU A 344 6.66 36.53 -36.83
CA LEU A 344 7.89 35.79 -36.48
C LEU A 344 7.61 34.31 -36.12
N GLN A 345 6.38 33.83 -36.37
CA GLN A 345 5.93 32.46 -35.99
C GLN A 345 5.90 32.19 -34.48
N GLY A 346 6.00 33.21 -33.63
CA GLY A 346 5.83 33.10 -32.20
C GLY A 346 4.33 32.98 -31.83
N VAL A 347 4.02 32.03 -30.93
CA VAL A 347 2.65 31.87 -30.42
C VAL A 347 2.29 33.07 -29.52
N ILE A 348 1.25 33.81 -29.88
CA ILE A 348 0.77 35.00 -29.16
C ILE A 348 -0.62 34.81 -28.54
N GLY A 349 -1.27 33.71 -28.83
CA GLY A 349 -2.58 33.39 -28.30
C GLY A 349 -3.11 32.04 -28.80
N ILE A 350 -4.27 31.64 -28.31
CA ILE A 350 -5.03 30.51 -28.78
C ILE A 350 -6.48 30.93 -29.06
N ALA A 351 -7.00 30.55 -30.21
CA ALA A 351 -8.42 30.77 -30.54
C ALA A 351 -9.17 29.45 -30.25
N SER A 352 -10.19 29.50 -29.39
CA SER A 352 -11.08 28.38 -29.18
C SER A 352 -12.26 28.39 -30.15
N ARG A 353 -12.73 27.19 -30.52
CA ARG A 353 -13.89 27.05 -31.39
C ARG A 353 -15.11 27.73 -30.79
N ARG A 354 -15.34 27.64 -29.49
CA ARG A 354 -16.45 28.28 -28.80
C ARG A 354 -16.46 29.79 -28.97
N ASP A 355 -15.28 30.43 -28.88
CA ASP A 355 -15.17 31.89 -29.01
C ASP A 355 -15.37 32.32 -30.47
N ILE A 356 -14.87 31.56 -31.43
CA ILE A 356 -15.06 31.78 -32.85
C ILE A 356 -16.53 31.58 -33.24
N ASP A 357 -17.21 30.52 -32.81
CA ASP A 357 -18.62 30.26 -33.07
C ASP A 357 -19.50 31.39 -32.48
N LYS A 358 -19.16 31.86 -31.28
CA LYS A 358 -19.83 33.01 -30.65
C LYS A 358 -19.67 34.29 -31.46
N ALA A 359 -18.46 34.59 -31.94
CA ALA A 359 -18.20 35.76 -32.78
C ALA A 359 -18.94 35.67 -34.12
N MET A 360 -19.03 34.47 -34.72
CA MET A 360 -19.83 34.23 -35.92
C MET A 360 -21.32 34.52 -35.68
N GLY A 361 -21.88 34.11 -34.56
CA GLY A 361 -23.27 34.39 -34.16
C GLY A 361 -23.58 35.88 -34.00
N PHE A 362 -22.55 36.69 -33.69
CA PHE A 362 -22.68 38.15 -33.63
C PHE A 362 -22.36 38.88 -34.96
N ASN A 363 -22.28 38.17 -36.08
CA ASN A 363 -21.94 38.69 -37.42
C ASN A 363 -20.55 39.37 -37.50
N LEU A 364 -19.59 38.91 -36.68
CA LEU A 364 -18.24 39.49 -36.63
C LEU A 364 -17.24 38.72 -37.52
N GLY A 365 -17.71 38.05 -38.56
CA GLY A 365 -16.91 37.19 -39.43
C GLY A 365 -15.69 37.84 -40.06
N GLN A 366 -15.70 39.15 -40.31
CA GLN A 366 -14.56 39.90 -40.91
C GLN A 366 -13.56 40.41 -39.87
N THR A 367 -13.83 40.22 -38.57
CA THR A 367 -12.95 40.69 -37.50
C THR A 367 -11.72 39.79 -37.40
N PRO A 368 -10.49 40.33 -37.17
CA PRO A 368 -9.28 39.54 -36.97
C PRO A 368 -9.34 38.72 -35.68
N VAL A 369 -8.80 37.49 -35.74
CA VAL A 369 -8.81 36.53 -34.61
C VAL A 369 -8.10 37.08 -33.38
N ARG A 370 -7.10 37.95 -33.51
CA ARG A 370 -6.37 38.59 -32.40
C ARG A 370 -7.28 39.35 -31.39
N LYS A 371 -8.48 39.72 -31.80
CA LYS A 371 -9.47 40.39 -30.91
C LYS A 371 -10.25 39.40 -30.05
N TYR A 372 -10.25 38.11 -30.41
CA TYR A 372 -11.06 37.07 -29.77
C TYR A 372 -10.22 35.91 -29.23
N MET A 373 -8.91 35.90 -29.48
CA MET A 373 -7.99 34.88 -28.94
C MET A 373 -7.74 35.09 -27.44
N THR A 374 -7.50 33.99 -26.72
CA THR A 374 -6.94 34.04 -25.37
C THR A 374 -5.44 34.30 -25.50
N ARG A 375 -4.94 35.39 -24.88
CA ARG A 375 -3.51 35.80 -24.97
C ARG A 375 -2.59 35.07 -24.00
N ASN A 376 -3.06 34.81 -22.79
CA ASN A 376 -2.28 34.10 -21.77
C ASN A 376 -2.38 32.61 -22.04
N VAL A 377 -1.53 32.08 -22.92
CA VAL A 377 -1.49 30.66 -23.24
C VAL A 377 -0.68 29.92 -22.17
N VAL A 378 -1.32 28.96 -21.53
CA VAL A 378 -0.62 28.03 -20.64
C VAL A 378 0.09 26.99 -21.52
N THR A 379 1.39 26.84 -21.33
CA THR A 379 2.22 25.87 -22.07
C THR A 379 2.83 24.88 -21.09
N VAL A 380 3.10 23.68 -21.59
CA VAL A 380 3.86 22.63 -20.91
C VAL A 380 5.05 22.22 -21.79
N ASP A 381 6.09 21.72 -21.13
CA ASP A 381 7.23 21.14 -21.87
C ASP A 381 6.81 19.81 -22.52
N VAL A 382 7.45 19.48 -23.65
CA VAL A 382 7.21 18.21 -24.39
C VAL A 382 7.43 16.99 -23.51
N LEU A 383 8.33 17.09 -22.53
CA LEU A 383 8.66 16.03 -21.58
C LEU A 383 7.85 16.09 -20.28
N SER A 384 6.91 17.04 -20.14
CA SER A 384 6.02 17.10 -18.96
C SER A 384 5.11 15.87 -18.90
N PRO A 385 4.98 15.21 -17.72
CA PRO A 385 4.11 14.07 -17.51
C PRO A 385 2.62 14.46 -17.49
#